data_fb8bc275ddc1438284a509d026c9dbb0
#
_entry.id   fb8bc275ddc1438284a509d026c9dbb0
#
_cell.length_a   1.000
_cell.length_b   1.000
_cell.length_c   1.000
_cell.angle_alpha   90.00
_cell.angle_beta   90.00
_cell.angle_gamma   90.00
#
_symmetry.space_group_name_H-M   'P 1'
#
loop_
_entity.id
_entity.type
_entity.pdbx_description
1 polymer ?
#
loop_
_entity_poly.entity_id
_entity_poly.type
_entity_poly.pdbx_seq_one_letter_code
_entity_poly.pdbx_strand_id
1 'polypeptide(L)'
;MAAKFVTGLASAGDSVAASENALGEAMGKLGGSAPGLVLVHSSSNCDYRKVLETVRAGVGAIPLIGCSTAGHFTENRVGNGGVAIGLLSSDSMGFTTAIAQGVRSDPEDVIRKLALGIPTVEPGRHLTAVLFADGLSGAGEELTLSASRLFERYSGYPVTLIGGFAGDDLNFRETRVFHGLQDSSDAAAVCFITSERPFHSGVKHGHTPLSKPHTVTLAKGNRVYEVDGRPTWEVWSRETGYAMEHLKSRYRVNSPEDQAKLVLGNFELGLCTDGDEYKIRFPMSVNPDGSLVFACSIPEGSVFRIMDGSNTDAQIEASMLAARAAFTDAESSGQTDFAGMLVFECGIRLALLEDSFTMAIDSYRKILPGKPVLGWETYGEIRMPPGSYSGFHNTTTVVALIPES
;
A
#
# COMPACT_ATOMS: atom_id res chain seq x y z
N MET A 1 0.70 15.62 -25.53
CA MET A 1 -0.53 14.74 -25.52
C MET A 1 -0.93 14.55 -24.08
N ALA A 2 -2.24 14.45 -23.82
CA ALA A 2 -2.73 14.08 -22.48
C ALA A 2 -2.09 12.76 -22.01
N ALA A 3 -1.83 12.63 -20.72
CA ALA A 3 -1.30 11.40 -20.15
C ALA A 3 -2.27 10.24 -20.39
N LYS A 4 -1.74 9.08 -20.74
CA LYS A 4 -2.50 7.85 -20.94
C LYS A 4 -1.99 6.78 -20.00
N PHE A 5 -2.87 6.27 -19.15
CA PHE A 5 -2.60 5.14 -18.28
C PHE A 5 -3.39 3.93 -18.77
N VAL A 6 -2.78 2.77 -18.78
CA VAL A 6 -3.41 1.51 -19.19
C VAL A 6 -2.90 0.36 -18.34
N THR A 7 -3.69 -0.68 -18.23
CA THR A 7 -3.41 -1.84 -17.37
C THR A 7 -3.53 -3.14 -18.13
N GLY A 8 -2.77 -4.13 -17.73
CA GLY A 8 -2.91 -5.52 -18.15
C GLY A 8 -2.70 -6.46 -16.96
N LEU A 9 -3.40 -7.58 -16.97
CA LEU A 9 -3.31 -8.57 -15.90
C LEU A 9 -3.42 -9.97 -16.47
N ALA A 10 -2.52 -10.86 -16.09
CA ALA A 10 -2.61 -12.26 -16.46
C ALA A 10 -2.13 -13.18 -15.34
N SER A 11 -2.89 -14.23 -15.10
CA SER A 11 -2.52 -15.37 -14.27
C SER A 11 -2.23 -16.54 -15.19
N ALA A 12 -0.99 -17.05 -15.17
CA ALA A 12 -0.58 -18.22 -15.93
C ALA A 12 0.32 -19.09 -15.07
N GLY A 13 0.39 -20.39 -15.37
CA GLY A 13 1.29 -21.29 -14.67
C GLY A 13 2.77 -21.08 -14.96
N ASP A 14 3.10 -20.26 -15.97
CA ASP A 14 4.46 -19.87 -16.37
C ASP A 14 4.63 -18.35 -16.32
N SER A 15 5.72 -17.92 -15.70
CA SER A 15 6.03 -16.49 -15.47
C SER A 15 6.24 -15.70 -16.76
N VAL A 16 6.82 -16.32 -17.78
CA VAL A 16 7.03 -15.69 -19.10
C VAL A 16 5.68 -15.45 -19.77
N ALA A 17 4.85 -16.50 -19.88
CA ALA A 17 3.52 -16.39 -20.49
C ALA A 17 2.61 -15.40 -19.75
N ALA A 18 2.65 -15.37 -18.39
CA ALA A 18 1.92 -14.38 -17.62
C ALA A 18 2.35 -12.95 -17.96
N SER A 19 3.67 -12.72 -18.03
CA SER A 19 4.24 -11.41 -18.34
C SER A 19 3.94 -10.97 -19.77
N GLU A 20 4.07 -11.85 -20.75
CA GLU A 20 3.76 -11.57 -22.16
C GLU A 20 2.28 -11.22 -22.34
N ASN A 21 1.39 -11.98 -21.73
CA ASN A 21 -0.06 -11.75 -21.81
C ASN A 21 -0.47 -10.42 -21.14
N ALA A 22 0.01 -10.15 -19.91
CA ALA A 22 -0.28 -8.90 -19.21
C ALA A 22 0.28 -7.68 -19.96
N LEU A 23 1.53 -7.79 -20.45
CA LEU A 23 2.15 -6.72 -21.23
C LEU A 23 1.45 -6.52 -22.58
N GLY A 24 1.14 -7.60 -23.28
CA GLY A 24 0.43 -7.56 -24.57
C GLY A 24 -0.92 -6.89 -24.45
N GLU A 25 -1.68 -7.17 -23.38
CA GLU A 25 -2.94 -6.49 -23.10
C GLU A 25 -2.76 -4.99 -22.87
N ALA A 26 -1.79 -4.61 -22.01
CA ALA A 26 -1.51 -3.20 -21.72
C ALA A 26 -1.02 -2.44 -22.97
N MET A 27 -0.10 -3.01 -23.73
CA MET A 27 0.41 -2.42 -24.99
C MET A 27 -0.69 -2.26 -26.02
N GLY A 28 -1.60 -3.25 -26.14
CA GLY A 28 -2.77 -3.15 -27.04
C GLY A 28 -3.68 -1.97 -26.69
N LYS A 29 -3.94 -1.75 -25.40
CA LYS A 29 -4.74 -0.61 -24.90
C LYS A 29 -3.99 0.73 -25.09
N LEU A 30 -2.65 0.74 -25.05
CA LEU A 30 -1.85 1.94 -25.25
C LEU A 30 -1.97 2.50 -26.68
N GLY A 31 -2.24 1.62 -27.66
CA GLY A 31 -2.63 2.02 -29.00
C GLY A 31 -1.54 2.74 -29.78
N GLY A 32 -0.29 2.30 -29.66
CA GLY A 32 0.88 2.83 -30.37
C GLY A 32 1.57 4.01 -29.71
N SER A 33 1.06 4.56 -28.60
CA SER A 33 1.81 5.52 -27.78
C SER A 33 3.00 4.83 -27.13
N ALA A 34 4.14 5.52 -27.00
CA ALA A 34 5.30 4.98 -26.30
C ALA A 34 5.11 5.09 -24.78
N PRO A 35 5.29 4.02 -24.00
CA PRO A 35 5.27 4.14 -22.54
C PRO A 35 6.50 4.89 -22.04
N GLY A 36 6.32 5.72 -21.01
CA GLY A 36 7.40 6.43 -20.29
C GLY A 36 7.73 5.79 -18.95
N LEU A 37 6.79 5.05 -18.38
CA LEU A 37 6.94 4.34 -17.10
C LEU A 37 6.21 3.00 -17.15
N VAL A 38 6.84 1.98 -16.58
CA VAL A 38 6.23 0.65 -16.34
C VAL A 38 6.16 0.38 -14.85
N LEU A 39 4.95 0.05 -14.38
CA LEU A 39 4.71 -0.50 -13.05
C LEU A 39 4.48 -2.02 -13.16
N VAL A 40 5.22 -2.82 -12.40
CA VAL A 40 5.13 -4.30 -12.44
C VAL A 40 4.81 -4.82 -11.06
N HIS A 41 3.72 -5.57 -10.94
CA HIS A 41 3.32 -6.27 -9.73
C HIS A 41 3.25 -7.76 -10.00
N SER A 42 3.85 -8.55 -9.14
CA SER A 42 3.98 -10.00 -9.35
C SER A 42 3.68 -10.77 -8.07
N SER A 43 2.97 -11.88 -8.20
CA SER A 43 2.77 -12.85 -7.15
C SER A 43 4.10 -13.53 -6.78
N SER A 44 4.21 -14.01 -5.53
CA SER A 44 5.39 -14.72 -5.02
C SER A 44 5.62 -16.09 -5.67
N ASN A 45 4.64 -16.62 -6.38
CA ASN A 45 4.77 -17.87 -7.14
C ASN A 45 5.45 -17.70 -8.50
N CYS A 46 5.75 -16.47 -8.91
CA CYS A 46 6.45 -16.18 -10.16
C CYS A 46 7.98 -16.14 -9.98
N ASP A 47 8.68 -16.50 -11.02
CA ASP A 47 10.11 -16.22 -11.17
C ASP A 47 10.29 -14.75 -11.54
N TYR A 48 10.60 -13.90 -10.57
CA TYR A 48 10.70 -12.46 -10.74
C TYR A 48 11.71 -12.05 -11.82
N ARG A 49 12.82 -12.76 -11.93
CA ARG A 49 13.82 -12.48 -12.96
C ARG A 49 13.24 -12.66 -14.34
N LYS A 50 12.52 -13.77 -14.59
CA LYS A 50 11.85 -13.99 -15.87
C LYS A 50 10.78 -12.96 -16.15
N VAL A 51 10.01 -12.56 -15.13
CA VAL A 51 9.02 -11.48 -15.27
C VAL A 51 9.69 -10.18 -15.76
N LEU A 52 10.74 -9.74 -15.06
CA LEU A 52 11.43 -8.50 -15.38
C LEU A 52 12.14 -8.53 -16.74
N GLU A 53 12.79 -9.65 -17.07
CA GLU A 53 13.45 -9.85 -18.38
C GLU A 53 12.41 -9.81 -19.51
N THR A 54 11.27 -10.48 -19.36
CA THR A 54 10.18 -10.49 -20.37
C THR A 54 9.57 -9.12 -20.57
N VAL A 55 9.24 -8.42 -19.49
CA VAL A 55 8.69 -7.06 -19.56
C VAL A 55 9.70 -6.11 -20.19
N ARG A 56 10.97 -6.15 -19.76
CA ARG A 56 12.06 -5.33 -20.31
C ARG A 56 12.26 -5.54 -21.81
N ALA A 57 12.18 -6.79 -22.26
CA ALA A 57 12.30 -7.10 -23.70
C ALA A 57 11.16 -6.46 -24.53
N GLY A 58 9.96 -6.37 -23.97
CA GLY A 58 8.81 -5.80 -24.66
C GLY A 58 8.71 -4.28 -24.65
N VAL A 59 9.28 -3.61 -23.62
CA VAL A 59 9.16 -2.14 -23.46
C VAL A 59 10.47 -1.37 -23.73
N GLY A 60 11.61 -2.05 -23.82
CA GLY A 60 12.92 -1.40 -24.01
C GLY A 60 13.45 -0.75 -22.71
N ALA A 61 14.36 0.21 -22.85
CA ALA A 61 15.12 0.81 -21.74
C ALA A 61 14.40 1.99 -21.05
N ILE A 62 13.11 1.85 -20.75
CA ILE A 62 12.35 2.87 -20.01
C ILE A 62 12.34 2.59 -18.52
N PRO A 63 12.03 3.56 -17.64
CA PRO A 63 11.83 3.34 -16.20
C PRO A 63 10.87 2.19 -15.94
N LEU A 64 11.32 1.20 -15.14
CA LEU A 64 10.55 0.04 -14.70
C LEU A 64 10.74 -0.12 -13.20
N ILE A 65 9.63 -0.15 -12.48
CA ILE A 65 9.60 -0.27 -11.02
C ILE A 65 8.38 -1.07 -10.57
N GLY A 66 8.41 -1.62 -9.37
CA GLY A 66 7.29 -2.34 -8.78
C GLY A 66 7.70 -3.21 -7.61
N CYS A 67 6.90 -4.23 -7.33
CA CYS A 67 7.16 -5.13 -6.21
C CYS A 67 6.40 -6.45 -6.33
N SER A 68 6.79 -7.42 -5.50
CA SER A 68 5.95 -8.58 -5.17
C SER A 68 4.73 -8.13 -4.35
N THR A 69 3.63 -8.87 -4.41
CA THR A 69 2.35 -8.44 -3.84
C THR A 69 1.68 -9.56 -3.05
N ALA A 70 0.73 -9.20 -2.18
CA ALA A 70 -0.17 -10.18 -1.57
C ALA A 70 -1.33 -10.57 -2.51
N GLY A 71 -1.50 -9.84 -3.59
CA GLY A 71 -2.44 -9.99 -4.68
C GLY A 71 -2.46 -8.69 -5.49
N HIS A 72 -3.11 -8.69 -6.64
CA HIS A 72 -3.18 -7.53 -7.51
C HIS A 72 -4.48 -7.53 -8.33
N PHE A 73 -4.89 -6.35 -8.79
CA PHE A 73 -6.12 -6.19 -9.55
C PHE A 73 -6.04 -5.04 -10.56
N THR A 74 -6.93 -5.10 -11.52
CA THR A 74 -7.20 -4.01 -12.46
C THR A 74 -8.67 -3.58 -12.34
N GLU A 75 -9.08 -2.61 -13.12
CA GLU A 75 -10.47 -2.16 -13.20
C GLU A 75 -11.48 -3.30 -13.50
N ASN A 76 -11.04 -4.42 -14.05
CA ASN A 76 -11.92 -5.48 -14.53
C ASN A 76 -11.72 -6.83 -13.83
N ARG A 77 -10.56 -7.06 -13.19
CA ARG A 77 -10.19 -8.41 -12.71
C ARG A 77 -9.34 -8.35 -11.44
N VAL A 78 -9.54 -9.34 -10.60
CA VAL A 78 -8.63 -9.70 -9.50
C VAL A 78 -7.70 -10.81 -9.97
N GLY A 79 -6.41 -10.70 -9.70
CA GLY A 79 -5.42 -11.71 -10.01
C GLY A 79 -4.95 -12.44 -8.76
N ASN A 80 -5.20 -13.74 -8.70
CA ASN A 80 -4.63 -14.63 -7.70
C ASN A 80 -3.47 -15.38 -8.37
N GLY A 81 -2.25 -14.86 -8.18
CA GLY A 81 -1.08 -15.31 -8.91
C GLY A 81 -0.87 -14.59 -10.24
N GLY A 82 0.33 -14.68 -10.81
CA GLY A 82 0.68 -14.06 -12.08
C GLY A 82 1.21 -12.63 -11.96
N VAL A 83 0.91 -11.80 -12.96
CA VAL A 83 1.53 -10.47 -13.14
C VAL A 83 0.47 -9.44 -13.51
N ALA A 84 0.54 -8.26 -12.87
CA ALA A 84 -0.19 -7.06 -13.30
C ALA A 84 0.79 -5.98 -13.75
N ILE A 85 0.44 -5.29 -14.83
CA ILE A 85 1.28 -4.26 -15.45
C ILE A 85 0.46 -2.98 -15.63
N GLY A 86 1.05 -1.85 -15.23
CA GLY A 86 0.60 -0.52 -15.58
C GLY A 86 1.58 0.15 -16.51
N LEU A 87 1.10 0.75 -17.59
CA LEU A 87 1.89 1.57 -18.50
C LEU A 87 1.38 3.00 -18.46
N LEU A 88 2.28 3.95 -18.20
CA LEU A 88 1.98 5.37 -18.23
C LEU A 88 2.76 6.01 -19.38
N SER A 89 2.04 6.66 -20.28
CA SER A 89 2.57 7.43 -21.40
C SER A 89 2.20 8.90 -21.25
N SER A 90 3.16 9.81 -21.30
CA SER A 90 2.93 11.25 -21.21
C SER A 90 4.10 12.02 -21.79
N ASP A 91 3.80 13.13 -22.48
CA ASP A 91 4.80 14.09 -22.96
C ASP A 91 5.09 15.17 -21.91
N SER A 92 4.21 15.31 -20.89
CA SER A 92 4.29 16.36 -19.86
C SER A 92 4.79 15.85 -18.51
N MET A 93 4.95 14.54 -18.33
CA MET A 93 5.48 13.95 -17.09
C MET A 93 6.91 13.46 -17.28
N GLY A 94 7.76 13.72 -16.28
CA GLY A 94 9.10 13.13 -16.18
C GLY A 94 9.11 11.99 -15.16
N PHE A 95 9.89 10.93 -15.44
CA PHE A 95 9.99 9.74 -14.59
C PHE A 95 11.45 9.43 -14.28
N THR A 96 11.79 9.35 -13.00
CA THR A 96 13.12 8.96 -12.54
C THR A 96 12.98 7.89 -11.47
N THR A 97 13.76 6.83 -11.54
CA THR A 97 13.66 5.71 -10.59
C THR A 97 14.98 5.43 -9.90
N ALA A 98 14.92 5.01 -8.65
CA ALA A 98 16.08 4.61 -7.85
C ALA A 98 15.74 3.42 -6.95
N ILE A 99 16.76 2.66 -6.55
CA ILE A 99 16.67 1.57 -5.58
C ILE A 99 17.82 1.64 -4.59
N ALA A 100 17.58 1.27 -3.33
CA ALA A 100 18.61 1.12 -2.31
C ALA A 100 18.25 -0.01 -1.35
N GLN A 101 19.26 -0.68 -0.80
CA GLN A 101 19.14 -1.80 0.14
C GLN A 101 19.55 -1.41 1.56
N GLY A 102 19.11 -2.21 2.56
CA GLY A 102 19.45 -2.04 3.96
C GLY A 102 18.35 -1.40 4.81
N VAL A 103 17.07 -1.53 4.40
CA VAL A 103 15.91 -0.93 5.10
C VAL A 103 15.84 -1.37 6.56
N ARG A 104 16.14 -2.63 6.87
CA ARG A 104 16.10 -3.18 8.24
C ARG A 104 17.17 -2.60 9.15
N SER A 105 18.33 -2.25 8.58
CA SER A 105 19.47 -1.76 9.36
C SER A 105 19.49 -0.25 9.53
N ASP A 106 19.18 0.49 8.46
CA ASP A 106 19.16 1.95 8.43
C ASP A 106 18.20 2.48 7.37
N PRO A 107 16.90 2.61 7.69
CA PRO A 107 15.90 3.12 6.78
C PRO A 107 16.18 4.57 6.33
N GLU A 108 16.79 5.39 7.18
CA GLU A 108 17.12 6.77 6.81
C GLU A 108 18.25 6.84 5.77
N ASP A 109 19.28 5.99 5.88
CA ASP A 109 20.37 5.93 4.90
C ASP A 109 19.86 5.42 3.54
N VAL A 110 18.95 4.43 3.54
CA VAL A 110 18.26 3.98 2.32
C VAL A 110 17.56 5.15 1.64
N ILE A 111 16.76 5.91 2.37
CA ILE A 111 16.07 7.08 1.81
C ILE A 111 17.04 8.16 1.34
N ARG A 112 18.15 8.39 2.06
CA ARG A 112 19.18 9.33 1.63
C ARG A 112 19.80 8.94 0.28
N LYS A 113 20.04 7.63 0.06
CA LYS A 113 20.52 7.11 -1.22
C LYS A 113 19.48 7.27 -2.33
N LEU A 114 18.21 6.98 -2.05
CA LEU A 114 17.11 7.19 -2.99
C LEU A 114 16.95 8.67 -3.38
N ALA A 115 17.12 9.58 -2.42
CA ALA A 115 17.01 11.02 -2.65
C ALA A 115 18.05 11.57 -3.66
N LEU A 116 19.15 10.87 -3.88
CA LEU A 116 20.12 11.24 -4.94
C LEU A 116 19.56 11.09 -6.35
N GLY A 117 18.48 10.32 -6.53
CA GLY A 117 17.75 10.15 -7.79
C GLY A 117 16.66 11.20 -8.03
N ILE A 118 16.46 12.17 -7.15
CA ILE A 118 15.45 13.22 -7.33
C ILE A 118 15.82 14.07 -8.56
N PRO A 119 14.90 14.21 -9.53
CA PRO A 119 15.12 15.06 -10.69
C PRO A 119 15.10 16.55 -10.32
N THR A 120 15.65 17.39 -11.16
CA THR A 120 15.40 18.83 -11.06
C THR A 120 13.92 19.11 -11.27
N VAL A 121 13.30 19.82 -10.33
CA VAL A 121 11.89 20.22 -10.42
C VAL A 121 11.82 21.65 -10.91
N GLU A 122 11.19 21.86 -12.06
CA GLU A 122 11.01 23.20 -12.62
C GLU A 122 9.92 23.97 -11.85
N PRO A 123 10.00 25.29 -11.76
CA PRO A 123 8.96 26.12 -11.16
C PRO A 123 7.58 25.86 -11.77
N GLY A 124 6.58 25.70 -10.92
CA GLY A 124 5.20 25.41 -11.34
C GLY A 124 4.91 23.94 -11.60
N ARG A 125 5.90 23.04 -11.40
CA ARG A 125 5.67 21.60 -11.46
C ARG A 125 5.52 20.99 -10.07
N HIS A 126 4.85 19.85 -10.04
CA HIS A 126 4.63 19.06 -8.83
C HIS A 126 5.56 17.83 -8.81
N LEU A 127 6.01 17.45 -7.63
CA LEU A 127 6.82 16.26 -7.41
C LEU A 127 6.02 15.23 -6.61
N THR A 128 5.83 14.06 -7.22
CA THR A 128 5.23 12.89 -6.56
C THR A 128 6.28 11.80 -6.46
N ALA A 129 6.40 11.19 -5.29
CA ALA A 129 7.24 10.00 -5.06
C ALA A 129 6.33 8.79 -4.85
N VAL A 130 6.43 7.79 -5.73
CA VAL A 130 5.78 6.48 -5.55
C VAL A 130 6.82 5.53 -4.96
N LEU A 131 6.65 5.19 -3.67
CA LEU A 131 7.62 4.40 -2.90
C LEU A 131 7.15 2.96 -2.75
N PHE A 132 8.05 2.03 -3.04
CA PHE A 132 7.92 0.59 -2.83
C PHE A 132 8.98 0.15 -1.83
N ALA A 133 8.63 -0.63 -0.82
CA ALA A 133 9.61 -1.09 0.17
C ALA A 133 9.34 -2.54 0.60
N ASP A 134 10.34 -3.18 1.20
CA ASP A 134 10.22 -4.52 1.78
C ASP A 134 9.16 -4.52 2.90
N GLY A 135 8.06 -5.26 2.68
CA GLY A 135 6.91 -5.33 3.58
C GLY A 135 7.18 -6.05 4.90
N LEU A 136 8.28 -6.80 4.98
CA LEU A 136 8.69 -7.53 6.17
C LEU A 136 9.87 -6.86 6.90
N SER A 137 10.18 -5.63 6.55
CA SER A 137 11.29 -4.88 7.17
C SER A 137 11.01 -4.45 8.61
N GLY A 138 9.74 -4.24 8.97
CA GLY A 138 9.33 -3.68 10.26
C GLY A 138 9.59 -2.17 10.41
N ALA A 139 10.13 -1.51 9.39
CA ALA A 139 10.55 -0.11 9.40
C ALA A 139 9.56 0.84 8.68
N GLY A 140 8.28 0.45 8.57
CA GLY A 140 7.31 1.17 7.75
C GLY A 140 7.12 2.63 8.13
N GLU A 141 6.94 2.95 9.41
CA GLU A 141 6.76 4.32 9.89
C GLU A 141 8.05 5.13 9.71
N GLU A 142 9.20 4.59 10.15
CA GLU A 142 10.51 5.25 10.09
C GLU A 142 10.94 5.57 8.66
N LEU A 143 10.74 4.60 7.75
CA LEU A 143 11.06 4.77 6.34
C LEU A 143 10.18 5.86 5.70
N THR A 144 8.87 5.84 5.98
CA THR A 144 7.91 6.80 5.42
C THR A 144 8.17 8.21 5.90
N LEU A 145 8.44 8.40 7.21
CA LEU A 145 8.78 9.69 7.80
C LEU A 145 10.10 10.23 7.24
N SER A 146 11.12 9.36 7.12
CA SER A 146 12.40 9.73 6.52
C SER A 146 12.25 10.11 5.05
N ALA A 147 11.41 9.38 4.29
CA ALA A 147 11.16 9.67 2.89
C ALA A 147 10.54 11.06 2.69
N SER A 148 9.47 11.38 3.42
CA SER A 148 8.85 12.70 3.34
C SER A 148 9.85 13.81 3.66
N ARG A 149 10.52 13.73 4.79
CA ARG A 149 11.47 14.75 5.24
C ARG A 149 12.66 14.92 4.30
N LEU A 150 13.29 13.83 3.87
CA LEU A 150 14.50 13.90 3.06
C LEU A 150 14.20 14.26 1.61
N PHE A 151 13.10 13.74 1.03
CA PHE A 151 12.75 14.09 -0.34
C PHE A 151 12.41 15.58 -0.48
N GLU A 152 11.65 16.17 0.45
CA GLU A 152 11.42 17.62 0.47
C GLU A 152 12.71 18.41 0.68
N ARG A 153 13.58 17.97 1.58
CA ARG A 153 14.86 18.63 1.83
C ARG A 153 15.78 18.61 0.60
N TYR A 154 15.87 17.50 -0.10
CA TYR A 154 16.77 17.33 -1.25
C TYR A 154 16.22 17.94 -2.53
N SER A 155 14.91 17.91 -2.73
CA SER A 155 14.25 18.55 -3.87
C SER A 155 14.14 20.08 -3.72
N GLY A 156 13.99 20.57 -2.49
CA GLY A 156 13.60 21.96 -2.21
C GLY A 156 12.14 22.25 -2.53
N TYR A 157 11.32 21.23 -2.78
CA TYR A 157 9.90 21.34 -3.12
C TYR A 157 9.04 20.43 -2.23
N PRO A 158 7.76 20.79 -2.03
CA PRO A 158 6.80 19.86 -1.42
C PRO A 158 6.69 18.57 -2.22
N VAL A 159 6.64 17.42 -1.54
CA VAL A 159 6.57 16.10 -2.16
C VAL A 159 5.30 15.39 -1.74
N THR A 160 4.47 14.99 -2.70
CA THR A 160 3.39 14.03 -2.46
C THR A 160 3.97 12.63 -2.41
N LEU A 161 3.97 11.99 -1.23
CA LEU A 161 4.46 10.63 -1.06
C LEU A 161 3.28 9.66 -1.02
N ILE A 162 3.28 8.71 -1.94
CA ILE A 162 2.32 7.60 -2.03
C ILE A 162 3.09 6.30 -2.25
N GLY A 163 2.45 5.17 -2.01
CA GLY A 163 3.11 3.89 -2.25
C GLY A 163 2.56 2.77 -1.39
N GLY A 164 3.33 1.69 -1.33
CA GLY A 164 3.00 0.55 -0.50
C GLY A 164 4.17 -0.39 -0.33
N PHE A 165 4.08 -1.18 0.72
CA PHE A 165 5.06 -2.18 1.07
C PHE A 165 4.76 -3.49 0.36
N ALA A 166 5.77 -4.11 -0.22
CA ALA A 166 5.67 -5.36 -0.95
C ALA A 166 5.04 -6.47 -0.10
N GLY A 167 4.24 -7.33 -0.73
CA GLY A 167 3.66 -8.53 -0.13
C GLY A 167 4.23 -9.81 -0.76
N ASP A 168 3.79 -10.97 -0.28
CA ASP A 168 4.19 -12.29 -0.78
C ASP A 168 3.05 -13.32 -0.68
N ASP A 169 1.86 -12.98 -1.25
CA ASP A 169 0.65 -13.83 -1.23
C ASP A 169 0.24 -14.28 0.19
N LEU A 170 0.43 -13.42 1.19
CA LEU A 170 0.18 -13.67 2.63
C LEU A 170 1.02 -14.81 3.24
N ASN A 171 2.15 -15.16 2.62
CA ASN A 171 3.08 -16.17 3.15
C ASN A 171 3.97 -15.62 4.29
N PHE A 172 4.19 -14.29 4.36
CA PHE A 172 5.02 -13.59 5.34
C PHE A 172 6.44 -14.18 5.47
N ARG A 173 7.08 -14.49 4.32
CA ARG A 173 8.42 -15.11 4.25
C ARG A 173 9.45 -14.20 3.62
N GLU A 174 9.16 -13.68 2.43
CA GLU A 174 10.08 -12.85 1.67
C GLU A 174 9.34 -11.95 0.68
N THR A 175 9.59 -10.66 0.77
CA THR A 175 9.06 -9.67 -0.17
C THR A 175 10.17 -9.07 -1.02
N ARG A 176 9.85 -8.65 -2.24
CA ARG A 176 10.80 -8.11 -3.21
C ARG A 176 10.32 -6.78 -3.78
N VAL A 177 11.25 -5.86 -3.97
CA VAL A 177 11.03 -4.64 -4.77
C VAL A 177 11.78 -4.73 -6.08
N PHE A 178 11.22 -4.17 -7.14
CA PHE A 178 11.73 -4.27 -8.51
C PHE A 178 12.22 -2.91 -9.00
N HIS A 179 13.38 -2.92 -9.68
CA HIS A 179 13.93 -1.76 -10.37
C HIS A 179 14.73 -2.21 -11.59
N GLY A 180 14.25 -1.89 -12.77
CA GLY A 180 14.85 -2.38 -14.01
C GLY A 180 14.81 -3.90 -14.10
N LEU A 181 15.98 -4.54 -14.15
CA LEU A 181 16.12 -6.01 -14.12
C LEU A 181 16.47 -6.56 -12.74
N GLN A 182 16.52 -5.71 -11.73
CA GLN A 182 16.88 -6.07 -10.37
C GLN A 182 15.62 -6.33 -9.55
N ASP A 183 15.60 -7.46 -8.82
CA ASP A 183 14.71 -7.73 -7.71
C ASP A 183 15.53 -7.80 -6.42
N SER A 184 15.03 -7.19 -5.33
CA SER A 184 15.78 -7.09 -4.08
C SER A 184 14.87 -7.21 -2.88
N SER A 185 15.29 -7.98 -1.89
CA SER A 185 14.76 -7.94 -0.52
C SER A 185 15.53 -6.92 0.33
N ASP A 186 15.01 -6.61 1.52
CA ASP A 186 15.61 -5.60 2.43
C ASP A 186 15.92 -4.28 1.71
N ALA A 187 15.02 -3.85 0.83
CA ALA A 187 15.24 -2.75 -0.08
C ALA A 187 14.03 -1.83 -0.16
N ALA A 188 14.27 -0.62 -0.66
CA ALA A 188 13.22 0.28 -1.12
C ALA A 188 13.55 0.81 -2.51
N ALA A 189 12.53 0.99 -3.34
CA ALA A 189 12.62 1.59 -4.65
C ALA A 189 11.62 2.73 -4.78
N VAL A 190 11.96 3.79 -5.51
CA VAL A 190 11.13 4.96 -5.70
C VAL A 190 11.05 5.36 -7.16
N CYS A 191 9.85 5.76 -7.60
CA CYS A 191 9.66 6.51 -8.82
C CYS A 191 9.31 7.96 -8.47
N PHE A 192 10.17 8.89 -8.84
CA PHE A 192 9.88 10.32 -8.80
C PHE A 192 9.19 10.71 -10.10
N ILE A 193 8.02 11.33 -9.96
CA ILE A 193 7.21 11.81 -11.08
C ILE A 193 7.11 13.31 -10.98
N THR A 194 7.59 14.02 -12.01
CA THR A 194 7.33 15.44 -12.18
C THR A 194 6.16 15.65 -13.11
N SER A 195 5.18 16.47 -12.73
CA SER A 195 3.95 16.68 -13.52
C SER A 195 3.47 18.13 -13.44
N GLU A 196 2.64 18.57 -14.39
CA GLU A 196 2.04 19.90 -14.42
C GLU A 196 0.91 20.03 -13.40
N ARG A 197 0.23 18.94 -13.08
CA ARG A 197 -0.83 18.86 -12.08
C ARG A 197 -0.43 17.88 -10.98
N PRO A 198 -0.86 18.11 -9.72
CA PRO A 198 -0.55 17.21 -8.62
C PRO A 198 -1.29 15.88 -8.74
N PHE A 199 -0.69 14.84 -8.14
CA PHE A 199 -1.41 13.62 -7.81
C PHE A 199 -2.21 13.86 -6.54
N HIS A 200 -3.51 13.66 -6.60
CA HIS A 200 -4.40 13.72 -5.45
C HIS A 200 -4.61 12.34 -4.86
N SER A 201 -4.73 12.25 -3.54
CA SER A 201 -4.82 10.95 -2.89
C SER A 201 -5.76 10.95 -1.69
N GLY A 202 -6.40 9.82 -1.44
CA GLY A 202 -7.25 9.59 -0.28
C GLY A 202 -6.88 8.29 0.43
N VAL A 203 -7.18 8.21 1.72
CA VAL A 203 -7.00 7.00 2.53
C VAL A 203 -8.20 6.81 3.45
N LYS A 204 -8.65 5.57 3.60
CA LYS A 204 -9.70 5.19 4.56
C LYS A 204 -9.51 3.76 5.05
N HIS A 205 -10.07 3.49 6.21
CA HIS A 205 -10.21 2.16 6.80
C HIS A 205 -11.68 1.89 7.12
N GLY A 206 -12.08 0.62 7.17
CA GLY A 206 -13.45 0.21 7.47
C GLY A 206 -13.67 -0.21 8.93
N HIS A 207 -12.79 0.19 9.85
CA HIS A 207 -12.86 -0.20 11.25
C HIS A 207 -13.73 0.75 12.07
N THR A 208 -14.42 0.19 13.08
CA THR A 208 -15.20 0.94 14.07
C THR A 208 -14.63 0.76 15.48
N PRO A 209 -14.68 1.79 16.35
CA PRO A 209 -14.21 1.64 17.72
C PRO A 209 -15.00 0.58 18.49
N LEU A 210 -14.32 -0.42 19.06
CA LEU A 210 -14.90 -1.47 19.89
C LEU A 210 -14.74 -1.16 21.38
N SER A 211 -13.54 -0.70 21.79
CA SER A 211 -13.25 -0.45 23.21
C SER A 211 -13.33 1.04 23.57
N LYS A 212 -13.31 1.33 24.86
CA LYS A 212 -12.94 2.65 25.38
C LYS A 212 -11.47 2.94 25.08
N PRO A 213 -11.01 4.21 25.23
CA PRO A 213 -9.59 4.53 25.11
C PRO A 213 -8.73 3.78 26.13
N HIS A 214 -7.57 3.32 25.69
CA HIS A 214 -6.52 2.69 26.48
C HIS A 214 -5.20 3.41 26.25
N THR A 215 -4.25 3.25 27.17
CA THR A 215 -2.91 3.83 27.06
C THR A 215 -1.86 2.72 27.01
N VAL A 216 -0.93 2.82 26.07
CA VAL A 216 0.27 1.97 26.02
C VAL A 216 1.18 2.37 27.18
N THR A 217 1.36 1.51 28.17
CA THR A 217 2.16 1.80 29.37
C THR A 217 3.58 1.25 29.30
N LEU A 218 3.84 0.25 28.47
CA LEU A 218 5.18 -0.27 28.22
C LEU A 218 5.29 -0.81 26.78
N ALA A 219 6.22 -0.24 26.00
CA ALA A 219 6.49 -0.67 24.63
C ALA A 219 7.98 -0.52 24.28
N LYS A 220 8.43 -1.34 23.33
CA LYS A 220 9.75 -1.22 22.74
C LYS A 220 9.70 -1.53 21.25
N GLY A 221 9.88 -0.52 20.41
CA GLY A 221 9.71 -0.63 18.96
C GLY A 221 8.28 -1.04 18.62
N ASN A 222 8.13 -2.13 17.89
CA ASN A 222 6.83 -2.68 17.48
C ASN A 222 6.23 -3.68 18.47
N ARG A 223 6.82 -3.86 19.66
CA ARG A 223 6.33 -4.76 20.69
C ARG A 223 5.72 -3.99 21.85
N VAL A 224 4.43 -4.23 22.11
CA VAL A 224 3.69 -3.65 23.23
C VAL A 224 3.54 -4.71 24.32
N TYR A 225 4.13 -4.44 25.48
CA TYR A 225 4.15 -5.33 26.62
C TYR A 225 2.93 -5.11 27.53
N GLU A 226 2.62 -3.84 27.80
CA GLU A 226 1.57 -3.46 28.73
C GLU A 226 0.68 -2.35 28.19
N VAL A 227 -0.59 -2.49 28.53
CA VAL A 227 -1.67 -1.52 28.29
C VAL A 227 -2.39 -1.30 29.61
N ASP A 228 -2.51 -0.05 30.06
CA ASP A 228 -3.11 0.34 31.35
C ASP A 228 -2.48 -0.42 32.54
N GLY A 229 -1.15 -0.70 32.49
CA GLY A 229 -0.41 -1.45 33.51
C GLY A 229 -0.70 -2.95 33.57
N ARG A 230 -1.26 -3.55 32.51
CA ARG A 230 -1.57 -4.98 32.38
C ARG A 230 -0.97 -5.57 31.13
N PRO A 231 -0.70 -6.89 31.07
CA PRO A 231 -0.28 -7.55 29.84
C PRO A 231 -1.23 -7.24 28.68
N THR A 232 -0.69 -6.88 27.53
CA THR A 232 -1.48 -6.41 26.38
C THR A 232 -2.54 -7.42 25.96
N TRP A 233 -2.20 -8.72 25.92
CA TRP A 233 -3.14 -9.77 25.53
C TRP A 233 -4.30 -9.94 26.51
N GLU A 234 -4.08 -9.70 27.81
CA GLU A 234 -5.16 -9.73 28.81
C GLU A 234 -6.22 -8.67 28.51
N VAL A 235 -5.76 -7.43 28.23
CA VAL A 235 -6.66 -6.32 27.87
C VAL A 235 -7.36 -6.63 26.55
N TRP A 236 -6.62 -7.08 25.54
CA TRP A 236 -7.15 -7.41 24.21
C TRP A 236 -8.25 -8.47 24.27
N SER A 237 -7.96 -9.60 24.93
CA SER A 237 -8.90 -10.72 25.07
C SER A 237 -10.17 -10.33 25.82
N ARG A 238 -10.05 -9.47 26.83
CA ARG A 238 -11.21 -8.98 27.59
C ARG A 238 -12.10 -8.08 26.72
N GLU A 239 -11.51 -7.11 26.04
CA GLU A 239 -12.27 -6.14 25.24
C GLU A 239 -12.91 -6.78 23.99
N THR A 240 -12.26 -7.79 23.39
CA THR A 240 -12.75 -8.47 22.19
C THR A 240 -13.67 -9.64 22.49
N GLY A 241 -13.76 -10.11 23.75
CA GLY A 241 -14.42 -11.37 24.13
C GLY A 241 -15.86 -11.50 23.65
N TYR A 242 -16.67 -10.43 23.74
CA TYR A 242 -18.06 -10.46 23.27
C TYR A 242 -18.15 -10.50 21.73
N ALA A 243 -17.38 -9.70 21.04
CA ALA A 243 -17.36 -9.65 19.58
C ALA A 243 -16.86 -10.97 18.97
N MET A 244 -15.93 -11.65 19.66
CA MET A 244 -15.43 -12.98 19.29
C MET A 244 -16.51 -14.07 19.21
N GLU A 245 -17.54 -14.02 20.04
CA GLU A 245 -18.62 -15.02 19.98
C GLU A 245 -19.39 -14.98 18.65
N HIS A 246 -19.54 -13.78 18.07
CA HIS A 246 -20.13 -13.63 16.73
C HIS A 246 -19.21 -14.19 15.63
N LEU A 247 -17.90 -13.96 15.73
CA LEU A 247 -16.95 -14.48 14.74
C LEU A 247 -16.80 -15.99 14.80
N LYS A 248 -16.83 -16.61 15.99
CA LYS A 248 -16.80 -18.08 16.15
C LYS A 248 -17.95 -18.79 15.44
N SER A 249 -19.08 -18.13 15.23
CA SER A 249 -20.18 -18.70 14.45
C SER A 249 -19.90 -18.76 12.94
N ARG A 250 -19.03 -17.88 12.44
CA ARG A 250 -18.64 -17.80 11.03
C ARG A 250 -17.39 -18.63 10.70
N TYR A 251 -16.45 -18.75 11.64
CA TYR A 251 -15.17 -19.41 11.47
C TYR A 251 -15.01 -20.61 12.40
N ARG A 252 -14.46 -21.71 11.89
CA ARG A 252 -14.10 -22.86 12.74
C ARG A 252 -12.86 -22.54 13.54
N VAL A 253 -13.02 -22.47 14.86
CA VAL A 253 -11.91 -22.26 15.81
C VAL A 253 -11.69 -23.57 16.56
N ASN A 254 -10.59 -24.26 16.24
CA ASN A 254 -10.29 -25.58 16.79
C ASN A 254 -9.19 -25.54 17.87
N SER A 255 -8.47 -24.43 17.99
CA SER A 255 -7.34 -24.28 18.92
C SER A 255 -7.25 -22.85 19.48
N PRO A 256 -6.54 -22.65 20.61
CA PRO A 256 -6.22 -21.30 21.09
C PRO A 256 -5.41 -20.47 20.06
N GLU A 257 -4.59 -21.12 19.23
CA GLU A 257 -3.84 -20.47 18.17
C GLU A 257 -4.77 -19.96 17.06
N ASP A 258 -5.76 -20.76 16.64
CA ASP A 258 -6.77 -20.31 15.66
C ASP A 258 -7.57 -19.14 16.22
N GLN A 259 -7.90 -19.18 17.51
CA GLN A 259 -8.58 -18.08 18.19
C GLN A 259 -7.73 -16.82 18.18
N ALA A 260 -6.44 -16.90 18.48
CA ALA A 260 -5.55 -15.75 18.46
C ALA A 260 -5.44 -15.16 17.04
N LYS A 261 -5.27 -15.98 16.01
CA LYS A 261 -5.25 -15.55 14.61
C LYS A 261 -6.54 -14.82 14.22
N LEU A 262 -7.69 -15.37 14.59
CA LEU A 262 -8.98 -14.75 14.30
C LEU A 262 -9.14 -13.40 15.01
N VAL A 263 -8.72 -13.30 16.29
CA VAL A 263 -8.72 -12.04 17.04
C VAL A 263 -7.84 -11.01 16.38
N LEU A 264 -6.58 -11.36 16.10
CA LEU A 264 -5.61 -10.42 15.54
C LEU A 264 -5.98 -9.97 14.12
N GLY A 265 -6.61 -10.85 13.33
CA GLY A 265 -7.03 -10.52 11.97
C GLY A 265 -8.27 -9.63 11.87
N ASN A 266 -9.07 -9.52 12.93
CA ASN A 266 -10.32 -8.76 12.93
C ASN A 266 -10.33 -7.57 13.88
N PHE A 267 -9.48 -7.58 14.93
CA PHE A 267 -9.44 -6.53 15.94
C PHE A 267 -8.04 -5.90 15.98
N GLU A 268 -7.98 -4.64 15.63
CA GLU A 268 -6.73 -3.92 15.44
C GLU A 268 -6.61 -2.73 16.40
N LEU A 269 -5.41 -2.17 16.52
CA LEU A 269 -5.15 -1.00 17.33
C LEU A 269 -5.42 0.25 16.48
N GLY A 270 -6.35 1.10 16.90
CA GLY A 270 -6.57 2.42 16.32
C GLY A 270 -5.96 3.50 17.20
N LEU A 271 -4.80 4.03 16.78
CA LEU A 271 -4.20 5.19 17.43
C LEU A 271 -5.14 6.38 17.30
N CYS A 272 -5.46 7.03 18.40
CA CYS A 272 -6.22 8.26 18.40
C CYS A 272 -5.37 9.38 17.80
N THR A 273 -5.87 9.98 16.74
CA THR A 273 -5.32 11.20 16.12
C THR A 273 -6.23 12.39 16.43
N ASP A 274 -6.01 13.52 15.82
CA ASP A 274 -6.86 14.69 16.00
C ASP A 274 -8.28 14.41 15.48
N GLY A 275 -9.28 14.72 16.28
CA GLY A 275 -10.69 14.45 15.97
C GLY A 275 -11.10 12.99 16.25
N ASP A 276 -12.07 12.50 15.46
CA ASP A 276 -12.58 11.11 15.53
C ASP A 276 -11.89 10.17 14.52
N GLU A 277 -10.71 10.54 14.03
CA GLU A 277 -9.95 9.72 13.11
C GLU A 277 -8.99 8.79 13.89
N TYR A 278 -8.79 7.61 13.32
CA TYR A 278 -7.92 6.59 13.89
C TYR A 278 -6.87 6.16 12.87
N LYS A 279 -5.66 5.92 13.37
CA LYS A 279 -4.60 5.33 12.58
C LYS A 279 -4.44 3.87 12.96
N ILE A 280 -4.81 2.99 12.03
CA ILE A 280 -4.83 1.56 12.29
C ILE A 280 -3.41 1.00 12.35
N ARG A 281 -3.21 0.06 13.29
CA ARG A 281 -1.97 -0.69 13.49
C ARG A 281 -2.30 -2.18 13.63
N PHE A 282 -1.78 -2.94 12.67
CA PHE A 282 -2.07 -4.37 12.57
C PHE A 282 -1.27 -5.17 13.61
N PRO A 283 -1.93 -5.96 14.49
CA PRO A 283 -1.24 -6.86 15.41
C PRO A 283 -0.89 -8.16 14.68
N MET A 284 0.39 -8.53 14.69
CA MET A 284 0.90 -9.70 13.95
C MET A 284 0.91 -10.99 14.78
N SER A 285 1.25 -10.88 16.05
CA SER A 285 1.38 -12.07 16.91
C SER A 285 1.28 -11.77 18.41
N VAL A 286 0.96 -12.81 19.15
CA VAL A 286 0.97 -12.84 20.62
C VAL A 286 2.19 -13.61 21.10
N ASN A 287 2.93 -13.05 22.04
CA ASN A 287 4.04 -13.75 22.68
C ASN A 287 3.59 -14.50 23.95
N PRO A 288 4.39 -15.50 24.44
CA PRO A 288 4.07 -16.23 25.66
C PRO A 288 3.94 -15.37 26.92
N ASP A 289 4.58 -14.20 26.97
CA ASP A 289 4.49 -13.23 28.08
C ASP A 289 3.26 -12.32 27.99
N GLY A 290 2.39 -12.53 27.01
CA GLY A 290 1.18 -11.72 26.79
C GLY A 290 1.42 -10.40 26.07
N SER A 291 2.64 -10.12 25.60
CA SER A 291 2.90 -8.96 24.74
C SER A 291 2.43 -9.20 23.31
N LEU A 292 2.05 -8.14 22.60
CA LEU A 292 1.71 -8.16 21.18
C LEU A 292 2.83 -7.54 20.33
N VAL A 293 3.09 -8.15 19.17
CA VAL A 293 3.95 -7.58 18.12
C VAL A 293 3.07 -6.98 17.05
N PHE A 294 3.37 -5.76 16.63
CA PHE A 294 2.65 -5.03 15.58
C PHE A 294 3.48 -4.93 14.30
N ALA A 295 2.84 -4.62 13.19
CA ALA A 295 3.51 -4.43 11.89
C ALA A 295 4.48 -3.24 11.86
N CYS A 296 4.35 -2.31 12.79
CA CYS A 296 5.24 -1.15 12.95
C CYS A 296 5.33 -0.71 14.41
N SER A 297 6.22 0.23 14.70
CA SER A 297 6.45 0.76 16.05
C SER A 297 5.21 1.43 16.64
N ILE A 298 4.98 1.18 17.93
CA ILE A 298 3.92 1.81 18.74
C ILE A 298 4.61 2.56 19.89
N PRO A 299 4.56 3.90 19.93
CA PRO A 299 5.17 4.66 21.01
C PRO A 299 4.51 4.40 22.36
N GLU A 300 5.33 4.29 23.42
CA GLU A 300 4.85 4.33 24.79
C GLU A 300 4.15 5.67 25.08
N GLY A 301 3.07 5.63 25.85
CA GLY A 301 2.20 6.79 26.10
C GLY A 301 1.13 7.01 25.04
N SER A 302 1.13 6.25 23.93
CA SER A 302 0.09 6.36 22.90
C SER A 302 -1.28 6.01 23.47
N VAL A 303 -2.30 6.82 23.11
CA VAL A 303 -3.70 6.55 23.39
C VAL A 303 -4.32 5.88 22.17
N PHE A 304 -5.04 4.79 22.38
CA PHE A 304 -5.65 4.02 21.31
C PHE A 304 -6.99 3.41 21.73
N ARG A 305 -7.75 2.94 20.74
CA ARG A 305 -8.89 2.03 20.93
C ARG A 305 -8.63 0.71 20.23
N ILE A 306 -9.19 -0.37 20.74
CA ILE A 306 -9.32 -1.60 19.95
C ILE A 306 -10.46 -1.36 18.98
N MET A 307 -10.18 -1.63 17.71
CA MET A 307 -11.07 -1.39 16.58
C MET A 307 -11.58 -2.71 16.03
N ASP A 308 -12.83 -2.75 15.61
CA ASP A 308 -13.45 -3.90 14.95
C ASP A 308 -13.45 -3.69 13.43
N GLY A 309 -12.74 -4.55 12.71
CA GLY A 309 -12.65 -4.58 11.24
C GLY A 309 -13.55 -5.63 10.58
N SER A 310 -14.32 -6.38 11.35
CA SER A 310 -15.09 -7.54 10.84
C SER A 310 -16.34 -7.18 10.01
N ASN A 311 -16.72 -5.90 9.94
CA ASN A 311 -17.87 -5.44 9.17
C ASN A 311 -17.51 -5.30 7.69
N THR A 312 -17.92 -6.28 6.86
CA THR A 312 -17.64 -6.33 5.42
C THR A 312 -18.16 -5.10 4.68
N ASP A 313 -19.36 -4.61 4.99
CA ASP A 313 -19.95 -3.44 4.32
C ASP A 313 -19.13 -2.18 4.60
N ALA A 314 -18.69 -1.98 5.86
CA ALA A 314 -17.83 -0.86 6.23
C ALA A 314 -16.45 -0.93 5.54
N GLN A 315 -15.91 -2.13 5.35
CA GLN A 315 -14.67 -2.33 4.61
C GLN A 315 -14.85 -2.00 3.12
N ILE A 316 -15.94 -2.41 2.48
CA ILE A 316 -16.25 -2.03 1.09
C ILE A 316 -16.46 -0.51 0.96
N GLU A 317 -17.23 0.08 1.87
CA GLU A 317 -17.48 1.52 1.90
C GLU A 317 -16.18 2.33 2.03
N ALA A 318 -15.21 1.86 2.82
CA ALA A 318 -13.91 2.50 2.95
C ALA A 318 -13.18 2.66 1.62
N SER A 319 -13.29 1.69 0.70
CA SER A 319 -12.70 1.76 -0.64
C SER A 319 -13.33 2.90 -1.46
N MET A 320 -14.66 3.03 -1.41
CA MET A 320 -15.37 4.14 -2.05
C MET A 320 -15.00 5.49 -1.44
N LEU A 321 -14.95 5.57 -0.12
CA LEU A 321 -14.65 6.81 0.61
C LEU A 321 -13.20 7.27 0.39
N ALA A 322 -12.23 6.34 0.25
CA ALA A 322 -10.85 6.70 -0.08
C ALA A 322 -10.75 7.30 -1.49
N ALA A 323 -11.40 6.68 -2.48
CA ALA A 323 -11.44 7.22 -3.84
C ALA A 323 -12.17 8.57 -3.90
N ARG A 324 -13.29 8.70 -3.19
CA ARG A 324 -14.02 9.97 -3.09
C ARG A 324 -13.19 11.06 -2.43
N ALA A 325 -12.44 10.76 -1.36
CA ALA A 325 -11.57 11.72 -0.70
C ALA A 325 -10.48 12.24 -1.65
N ALA A 326 -9.86 11.36 -2.45
CA ALA A 326 -8.90 11.75 -3.47
C ALA A 326 -9.54 12.67 -4.53
N PHE A 327 -10.75 12.35 -4.96
CA PHE A 327 -11.48 13.14 -5.96
C PHE A 327 -11.92 14.51 -5.42
N THR A 328 -12.44 14.57 -4.19
CA THR A 328 -12.83 15.82 -3.54
C THR A 328 -11.63 16.76 -3.33
N ASP A 329 -10.48 16.20 -2.95
CA ASP A 329 -9.22 16.96 -2.84
C ASP A 329 -8.83 17.57 -4.19
N ALA A 330 -8.94 16.79 -5.27
CA ALA A 330 -8.69 17.25 -6.63
C ALA A 330 -9.67 18.34 -7.10
N GLU A 331 -10.97 18.14 -6.87
CA GLU A 331 -12.00 19.13 -7.21
C GLU A 331 -11.75 20.49 -6.50
N SER A 332 -11.24 20.45 -5.26
CA SER A 332 -10.92 21.68 -4.51
C SER A 332 -9.83 22.51 -5.18
N SER A 333 -8.96 21.88 -5.97
CA SER A 333 -7.93 22.52 -6.80
C SER A 333 -8.37 22.78 -8.26
N GLY A 334 -9.63 22.47 -8.60
CA GLY A 334 -10.18 22.60 -9.94
C GLY A 334 -9.72 21.54 -10.94
N GLN A 335 -9.24 20.38 -10.44
CA GLN A 335 -8.79 19.26 -11.28
C GLN A 335 -9.88 18.19 -11.35
N THR A 336 -10.33 17.86 -12.56
CA THR A 336 -11.43 16.90 -12.81
C THR A 336 -11.04 15.79 -13.77
N ASP A 337 -9.90 15.93 -14.48
CA ASP A 337 -9.50 15.02 -15.53
C ASP A 337 -8.31 14.16 -15.10
N PHE A 338 -8.50 12.83 -15.16
CA PHE A 338 -7.52 11.85 -14.70
C PHE A 338 -7.31 10.76 -15.74
N ALA A 339 -6.05 10.35 -15.90
CA ALA A 339 -5.67 9.24 -16.77
C ALA A 339 -6.04 7.86 -16.18
N GLY A 340 -6.18 7.77 -14.86
CA GLY A 340 -6.51 6.55 -14.13
C GLY A 340 -6.23 6.68 -12.65
N MET A 341 -6.19 5.55 -11.94
CA MET A 341 -5.85 5.52 -10.52
C MET A 341 -4.90 4.38 -10.16
N LEU A 342 -4.05 4.65 -9.17
CA LEU A 342 -3.28 3.66 -8.43
C LEU A 342 -3.99 3.38 -7.11
N VAL A 343 -4.07 2.11 -6.74
CA VAL A 343 -4.69 1.69 -5.48
C VAL A 343 -3.71 0.83 -4.70
N PHE A 344 -3.42 1.25 -3.47
CA PHE A 344 -2.60 0.52 -2.52
C PHE A 344 -3.55 -0.04 -1.47
N GLU A 345 -3.84 -1.32 -1.59
CA GLU A 345 -4.82 -2.02 -0.76
C GLU A 345 -4.09 -2.88 0.26
N CYS A 346 -4.50 -2.89 1.52
CA CYS A 346 -3.87 -3.80 2.47
C CYS A 346 -4.23 -5.25 2.18
N GLY A 347 -3.24 -6.14 2.18
CA GLY A 347 -3.46 -7.58 1.98
C GLY A 347 -4.38 -8.22 3.04
N ILE A 348 -4.42 -7.67 4.25
CA ILE A 348 -5.36 -8.11 5.29
C ILE A 348 -6.81 -7.82 4.89
N ARG A 349 -7.08 -6.73 4.16
CA ARG A 349 -8.43 -6.44 3.66
C ARG A 349 -8.90 -7.46 2.63
N LEU A 350 -8.00 -8.04 1.83
CA LEU A 350 -8.34 -9.18 0.98
C LEU A 350 -8.88 -10.35 1.83
N ALA A 351 -8.19 -10.67 2.94
CA ALA A 351 -8.62 -11.72 3.85
C ALA A 351 -9.93 -11.37 4.59
N LEU A 352 -10.18 -10.11 4.93
CA LEU A 352 -11.42 -9.67 5.57
C LEU A 352 -12.62 -9.65 4.61
N LEU A 353 -12.40 -9.30 3.35
CA LEU A 353 -13.43 -9.18 2.33
C LEU A 353 -13.73 -10.49 1.59
N GLU A 354 -12.76 -11.41 1.52
CA GLU A 354 -12.91 -12.70 0.84
C GLU A 354 -13.54 -12.53 -0.57
N ASP A 355 -14.61 -13.26 -0.86
CA ASP A 355 -15.34 -13.17 -2.15
C ASP A 355 -15.94 -11.77 -2.43
N SER A 356 -16.14 -10.96 -1.38
CA SER A 356 -16.66 -9.59 -1.51
C SER A 356 -15.62 -8.58 -1.97
N PHE A 357 -14.34 -8.95 -2.12
CA PHE A 357 -13.27 -8.04 -2.54
C PHE A 357 -13.54 -7.37 -3.90
N THR A 358 -14.21 -8.07 -4.80
CA THR A 358 -14.63 -7.53 -6.11
C THR A 358 -15.56 -6.31 -5.97
N MET A 359 -16.36 -6.23 -4.89
CA MET A 359 -17.22 -5.08 -4.62
C MET A 359 -16.42 -3.82 -4.24
N ALA A 360 -15.25 -3.99 -3.60
CA ALA A 360 -14.31 -2.89 -3.34
C ALA A 360 -13.78 -2.31 -4.66
N ILE A 361 -13.42 -3.17 -5.62
CA ILE A 361 -12.97 -2.75 -6.97
C ILE A 361 -14.08 -2.00 -7.71
N ASP A 362 -15.32 -2.49 -7.65
CA ASP A 362 -16.47 -1.81 -8.24
C ASP A 362 -16.70 -0.41 -7.64
N SER A 363 -16.30 -0.21 -6.38
CA SER A 363 -16.38 1.10 -5.73
C SER A 363 -15.44 2.12 -6.37
N TYR A 364 -14.23 1.73 -6.76
CA TYR A 364 -13.30 2.60 -7.50
C TYR A 364 -13.84 2.98 -8.87
N ARG A 365 -14.40 2.00 -9.60
CA ARG A 365 -15.01 2.22 -10.92
C ARG A 365 -16.19 3.18 -10.91
N LYS A 366 -16.95 3.23 -9.79
CA LYS A 366 -18.07 4.17 -9.63
C LYS A 366 -17.60 5.62 -9.48
N ILE A 367 -16.43 5.84 -8.86
CA ILE A 367 -15.88 7.18 -8.65
C ILE A 367 -15.19 7.71 -9.91
N LEU A 368 -14.50 6.85 -10.67
CA LEU A 368 -13.82 7.23 -11.91
C LEU A 368 -14.24 6.29 -13.06
N PRO A 369 -15.45 6.45 -13.61
CA PRO A 369 -16.00 5.53 -14.59
C PRO A 369 -15.18 5.46 -15.88
N GLY A 370 -14.92 4.23 -16.35
CA GLY A 370 -14.23 4.00 -17.62
C GLY A 370 -12.72 4.27 -17.60
N LYS A 371 -12.15 4.68 -16.47
CA LYS A 371 -10.70 4.89 -16.35
C LYS A 371 -10.02 3.64 -15.78
N PRO A 372 -8.76 3.38 -16.20
CA PRO A 372 -7.97 2.26 -15.70
C PRO A 372 -7.67 2.37 -14.21
N VAL A 373 -7.65 1.23 -13.54
CA VAL A 373 -7.24 1.05 -12.16
C VAL A 373 -6.13 0.02 -12.10
N LEU A 374 -5.00 0.35 -11.52
CA LEU A 374 -4.00 -0.62 -11.10
C LEU A 374 -3.95 -0.66 -9.60
N GLY A 375 -4.31 -1.79 -9.04
CA GLY A 375 -4.24 -2.00 -7.60
C GLY A 375 -3.37 -3.20 -7.25
N TRP A 376 -2.74 -3.13 -6.08
CA TRP A 376 -2.03 -4.27 -5.50
C TRP A 376 -2.16 -4.28 -3.99
N GLU A 377 -2.15 -5.47 -3.45
CA GLU A 377 -2.28 -5.71 -2.03
C GLU A 377 -0.91 -5.69 -1.37
N THR A 378 -0.79 -4.81 -0.39
CA THR A 378 0.44 -4.39 0.27
C THR A 378 0.50 -4.90 1.71
N TYR A 379 1.69 -4.89 2.32
CA TYR A 379 1.88 -5.11 3.76
C TYR A 379 2.01 -3.79 4.55
N GLY A 380 1.45 -2.74 4.00
CA GLY A 380 1.41 -1.40 4.56
C GLY A 380 1.29 -0.36 3.46
N GLU A 381 0.42 0.61 3.64
CA GLU A 381 0.08 1.63 2.66
C GLU A 381 0.79 2.95 3.02
N ILE A 382 1.17 3.70 2.00
CA ILE A 382 1.80 5.01 2.15
C ILE A 382 0.92 6.08 1.53
N ARG A 383 0.51 7.04 2.36
CA ARG A 383 -0.08 8.30 1.91
C ARG A 383 0.39 9.44 2.82
N MET A 384 1.21 10.31 2.28
CA MET A 384 1.73 11.44 3.01
C MET A 384 1.78 12.67 2.09
N PRO A 385 0.68 13.44 1.99
CA PRO A 385 0.69 14.71 1.30
C PRO A 385 1.61 15.71 2.03
N PRO A 386 2.08 16.76 1.36
CA PRO A 386 2.94 17.77 1.95
C PRO A 386 2.37 18.32 3.28
N GLY A 387 3.24 18.49 4.28
CA GLY A 387 2.85 18.98 5.60
C GLY A 387 2.21 17.97 6.54
N SER A 388 2.09 16.70 6.14
CA SER A 388 1.59 15.64 7.01
C SER A 388 2.64 15.17 8.01
N TYR A 389 2.22 14.76 9.20
CA TYR A 389 3.09 14.29 10.28
C TYR A 389 3.31 12.78 10.30
N SER A 390 2.50 12.01 9.59
CA SER A 390 2.59 10.56 9.52
C SER A 390 1.85 10.07 8.28
N GLY A 391 2.42 9.09 7.58
CA GLY A 391 1.91 8.62 6.28
C GLY A 391 1.91 7.11 6.08
N PHE A 392 2.40 6.32 7.05
CA PHE A 392 2.32 4.87 7.01
C PHE A 392 1.00 4.38 7.60
N HIS A 393 0.32 3.48 6.92
CA HIS A 393 -0.99 2.95 7.28
C HIS A 393 -0.99 1.42 7.25
N ASN A 394 -1.88 0.81 8.02
CA ASN A 394 -2.20 -0.62 7.96
C ASN A 394 -3.71 -0.80 7.81
N THR A 395 -4.11 -1.86 7.17
CA THR A 395 -5.50 -2.29 6.95
C THR A 395 -6.39 -1.16 6.44
N THR A 396 -5.79 -0.39 5.53
CA THR A 396 -6.45 0.72 4.84
C THR A 396 -6.48 0.48 3.34
N THR A 397 -7.18 1.34 2.64
CA THR A 397 -6.99 1.54 1.21
C THR A 397 -6.51 2.97 0.96
N VAL A 398 -5.47 3.10 0.15
CA VAL A 398 -4.96 4.36 -0.37
C VAL A 398 -5.24 4.40 -1.86
N VAL A 399 -5.87 5.48 -2.30
CA VAL A 399 -6.14 5.75 -3.71
C VAL A 399 -5.38 6.98 -4.15
N ALA A 400 -4.70 6.91 -5.29
CA ALA A 400 -4.03 8.05 -5.91
C ALA A 400 -4.53 8.24 -7.35
N LEU A 401 -4.97 9.46 -7.67
CA LEU A 401 -5.43 9.83 -8.99
C LEU A 401 -4.25 10.30 -9.86
N ILE A 402 -4.09 9.69 -11.03
CA ILE A 402 -3.07 10.07 -12.01
C ILE A 402 -3.61 11.23 -12.84
N PRO A 403 -3.03 12.43 -12.83
CA PRO A 403 -3.51 13.55 -13.63
C PRO A 403 -3.39 13.26 -15.14
N GLU A 404 -4.23 13.86 -15.94
CA GLU A 404 -4.21 13.71 -17.41
C GLU A 404 -3.18 14.67 -18.07
N SER A 405 -2.84 15.75 -17.39
CA SER A 405 -1.86 16.76 -17.87
C SER A 405 -1.20 17.45 -16.68
#